data_4e2bf4ed389ffd7e1a06b417832f522c
#
_entry.id   4e2bf4ed389ffd7e1a06b417832f522c
#
_cell.length_a   1.000
_cell.length_b   1.000
_cell.length_c   1.000
_cell.angle_alpha   90.00
_cell.angle_beta   90.00
_cell.angle_gamma   90.00
#
_symmetry.space_group_name_H-M   'P 1'
#
loop_
_entity.id
_entity.type
_entity.pdbx_description
1 polymer ?
#
loop_
_entity_poly.entity_id
_entity_poly.type
_entity_poly.pdbx_seq_one_letter_code
_entity_poly.pdbx_strand_id
1 'polypeptide(L)'
;MALDGLKRRITRSVGLLKGKRKVDKETAKDLSRSLRKALLEADFNVRQSKELTERIERRMLEEEPRPGVKLETHAMNLIYTELVRILGQPREIMPHNQTILMVGLYGQGKTTTTAKLADWWRRRHGVKVAVIEADVHRPGAFEQLQQLLEGTNVDVYGEPEEQDATRIVRNGIKEVGNADVVIIDTAGRDSLDESLRDELVGIAEIANATERFLVIDAQVGQAAGPVAETFHKLVGVTGTIVTKLDGTARGGGALSAVSATGAPIVFIGEGEKVQDLEKFESDRFISRLLGLGDIKGLIDLAPGDLDQEEATRLAQRLMSGRFTLTDMYSQMEMMSKIGSVEKMLSHLPDAMFGGMGNMSTAQKRQMQGNLEKYRVIMDSMTQNEKDEPILLKSSRIRRIARGSGVDEKDVKELLAQWNRSRKMMRGMKGDRSFRRKMKSMMDVDDIDLDMG
;
A
#
# COMPACT_ATOMS: atom_id res chain seq x y z
N MET A 1 6.55 -0.43 12.05
CA MET A 1 5.72 -1.61 11.86
C MET A 1 6.52 -2.72 11.19
N ALA A 2 5.96 -3.83 10.73
CA ALA A 2 6.78 -5.00 10.32
C ALA A 2 7.69 -4.74 9.12
N LEU A 3 7.17 -4.05 8.10
CA LEU A 3 7.95 -3.65 6.94
C LEU A 3 9.11 -2.70 7.30
N ASP A 4 8.97 -1.89 8.36
CA ASP A 4 10.04 -1.01 8.84
C ASP A 4 11.23 -1.80 9.41
N GLY A 5 11.00 -2.99 9.93
CA GLY A 5 12.05 -3.89 10.38
C GLY A 5 12.95 -4.34 9.24
N LEU A 6 12.34 -4.85 8.16
CA LEU A 6 13.05 -5.29 6.97
C LEU A 6 13.77 -4.14 6.28
N LYS A 7 13.07 -3.00 6.10
CA LYS A 7 13.63 -1.76 5.57
C LYS A 7 14.91 -1.33 6.30
N ARG A 8 14.86 -1.21 7.63
CA ARG A 8 16.04 -0.82 8.44
C ARG A 8 17.20 -1.78 8.28
N ARG A 9 16.92 -3.07 8.15
CA ARG A 9 17.95 -4.11 7.98
C ARG A 9 18.58 -4.05 6.59
N ILE A 10 17.78 -3.91 5.54
CA ILE A 10 18.26 -3.73 4.17
C ILE A 10 19.13 -2.45 4.09
N THR A 11 18.64 -1.34 4.65
CA THR A 11 19.42 -0.08 4.69
C THR A 11 20.74 -0.25 5.43
N ARG A 12 20.75 -0.99 6.55
CA ARG A 12 21.99 -1.31 7.29
C ARG A 12 22.93 -2.17 6.45
N SER A 13 22.41 -3.19 5.75
CA SER A 13 23.22 -4.06 4.89
C SER A 13 23.87 -3.26 3.75
N VAL A 14 23.12 -2.40 3.11
CA VAL A 14 23.63 -1.51 2.06
C VAL A 14 24.62 -0.48 2.63
N GLY A 15 24.45 -0.08 3.89
CA GLY A 15 25.38 0.80 4.60
C GLY A 15 26.82 0.25 4.73
N LEU A 16 27.03 -1.07 4.58
CA LEU A 16 28.36 -1.69 4.50
C LEU A 16 29.19 -1.21 3.30
N LEU A 17 28.53 -0.68 2.29
CA LEU A 17 29.15 -0.15 1.07
C LEU A 17 29.54 1.34 1.19
N LYS A 18 29.17 2.00 2.28
CA LYS A 18 29.39 3.43 2.47
C LYS A 18 30.89 3.78 2.39
N GLY A 19 31.21 4.71 1.49
CA GLY A 19 32.60 5.18 1.30
C GLY A 19 33.47 4.25 0.44
N LYS A 20 32.97 3.09 0.01
CA LYS A 20 33.69 2.21 -0.91
C LYS A 20 33.52 2.70 -2.34
N ARG A 21 34.60 2.56 -3.14
CA ARG A 21 34.60 2.94 -4.59
C ARG A 21 34.35 1.75 -5.51
N LYS A 22 34.74 0.55 -5.08
CA LYS A 22 34.55 -0.72 -5.80
C LYS A 22 34.09 -1.79 -4.82
N VAL A 23 33.41 -2.81 -5.36
CA VAL A 23 33.01 -4.00 -4.64
C VAL A 23 34.01 -5.10 -4.96
N ASP A 24 34.66 -5.62 -3.92
CA ASP A 24 35.41 -6.87 -4.00
C ASP A 24 34.51 -8.08 -3.63
N LYS A 25 35.02 -9.27 -3.87
CA LYS A 25 34.30 -10.51 -3.60
C LYS A 25 33.89 -10.67 -2.12
N GLU A 26 34.71 -10.20 -1.21
CA GLU A 26 34.43 -10.26 0.22
C GLU A 26 33.29 -9.34 0.61
N THR A 27 33.34 -8.08 0.14
CA THR A 27 32.26 -7.10 0.35
C THR A 27 30.93 -7.54 -0.26
N ALA A 28 30.92 -8.11 -1.48
CA ALA A 28 29.72 -8.65 -2.11
C ALA A 28 29.13 -9.79 -1.29
N LYS A 29 29.98 -10.69 -0.82
CA LYS A 29 29.57 -11.84 0.02
C LYS A 29 29.03 -11.40 1.38
N ASP A 30 29.61 -10.38 2.01
CA ASP A 30 29.11 -9.83 3.27
C ASP A 30 27.77 -9.14 3.10
N LEU A 31 27.58 -8.38 2.01
CA LEU A 31 26.28 -7.83 1.64
C LEU A 31 25.24 -8.94 1.45
N SER A 32 25.55 -9.95 0.65
CA SER A 32 24.70 -11.12 0.37
C SER A 32 24.29 -11.81 1.67
N ARG A 33 25.25 -12.08 2.57
CA ARG A 33 25.00 -12.73 3.87
C ARG A 33 24.11 -11.86 4.77
N SER A 34 24.37 -10.57 4.84
CA SER A 34 23.59 -9.61 5.64
C SER A 34 22.15 -9.48 5.11
N LEU A 35 21.97 -9.40 3.79
CA LEU A 35 20.65 -9.37 3.15
C LEU A 35 19.88 -10.66 3.38
N ARG A 36 20.54 -11.83 3.22
CA ARG A 36 19.91 -13.14 3.48
C ARG A 36 19.40 -13.23 4.91
N LYS A 37 20.19 -12.79 5.89
CA LYS A 37 19.76 -12.74 7.29
C LYS A 37 18.55 -11.84 7.46
N ALA A 38 18.55 -10.64 6.84
CA ALA A 38 17.43 -9.70 6.91
C ALA A 38 16.12 -10.28 6.32
N LEU A 39 16.23 -11.00 5.20
CA LEU A 39 15.10 -11.64 4.54
C LEU A 39 14.54 -12.80 5.37
N LEU A 40 15.41 -13.68 5.91
CA LEU A 40 14.98 -14.78 6.76
C LEU A 40 14.29 -14.30 8.05
N GLU A 41 14.80 -13.22 8.66
CA GLU A 41 14.18 -12.61 9.83
C GLU A 41 12.86 -11.89 9.51
N ALA A 42 12.59 -11.63 8.21
CA ALA A 42 11.32 -11.14 7.69
C ALA A 42 10.40 -12.28 7.19
N ASP A 43 10.70 -13.52 7.55
CA ASP A 43 9.96 -14.73 7.20
C ASP A 43 9.89 -15.04 5.69
N PHE A 44 10.91 -14.59 4.93
CA PHE A 44 11.08 -15.04 3.53
C PHE A 44 11.47 -16.51 3.47
N ASN A 45 11.02 -17.19 2.42
CA ASN A 45 11.42 -18.57 2.16
C ASN A 45 12.94 -18.70 2.03
N VAL A 46 13.50 -19.73 2.67
CA VAL A 46 14.97 -19.98 2.74
C VAL A 46 15.59 -20.10 1.35
N ARG A 47 14.98 -20.90 0.47
CA ARG A 47 15.47 -21.14 -0.90
C ARG A 47 15.46 -19.84 -1.71
N GLN A 48 14.36 -19.10 -1.68
CA GLN A 48 14.24 -17.84 -2.40
C GLN A 48 15.18 -16.76 -1.88
N SER A 49 15.34 -16.66 -0.54
CA SER A 49 16.31 -15.74 0.07
C SER A 49 17.73 -16.03 -0.40
N LYS A 50 18.08 -17.32 -0.56
CA LYS A 50 19.37 -17.73 -1.09
C LYS A 50 19.53 -17.33 -2.56
N GLU A 51 18.62 -17.74 -3.42
CA GLU A 51 18.63 -17.44 -4.85
C GLU A 51 18.69 -15.93 -5.14
N LEU A 52 17.90 -15.14 -4.41
CA LEU A 52 17.88 -13.67 -4.50
C LEU A 52 19.25 -13.07 -4.14
N THR A 53 19.78 -13.46 -2.99
CA THR A 53 21.03 -12.85 -2.49
C THR A 53 22.25 -13.28 -3.30
N GLU A 54 22.29 -14.50 -3.82
CA GLU A 54 23.34 -14.97 -4.75
C GLU A 54 23.30 -14.23 -6.08
N ARG A 55 22.10 -13.88 -6.56
CA ARG A 55 21.91 -13.09 -7.77
C ARG A 55 22.36 -11.65 -7.58
N ILE A 56 22.01 -11.05 -6.44
CA ILE A 56 22.47 -9.69 -6.09
C ILE A 56 24.01 -9.68 -5.95
N GLU A 57 24.60 -10.66 -5.29
CA GLU A 57 26.05 -10.80 -5.15
C GLU A 57 26.75 -10.84 -6.51
N ARG A 58 26.27 -11.70 -7.42
CA ARG A 58 26.82 -11.80 -8.79
C ARG A 58 26.70 -10.51 -9.54
N ARG A 59 25.51 -9.86 -9.55
CA ARG A 59 25.29 -8.60 -10.24
C ARG A 59 26.14 -7.46 -9.67
N MET A 60 26.37 -7.42 -8.34
CA MET A 60 27.26 -6.45 -7.71
C MET A 60 28.71 -6.59 -8.15
N LEU A 61 29.15 -7.79 -8.57
CA LEU A 61 30.50 -8.03 -9.08
C LEU A 61 30.62 -7.80 -10.58
N GLU A 62 29.55 -8.03 -11.33
CA GLU A 62 29.52 -7.93 -12.81
C GLU A 62 29.12 -6.54 -13.31
N GLU A 63 28.26 -5.81 -12.57
CA GLU A 63 27.70 -4.53 -13.00
C GLU A 63 28.36 -3.35 -12.27
N GLU A 64 29.03 -2.49 -13.01
CA GLU A 64 29.58 -1.24 -12.44
C GLU A 64 28.46 -0.17 -12.29
N PRO A 65 28.50 0.61 -11.20
CA PRO A 65 27.56 1.72 -11.04
C PRO A 65 27.73 2.75 -12.16
N ARG A 66 26.63 3.33 -12.61
CA ARG A 66 26.67 4.42 -13.62
C ARG A 66 27.53 5.58 -13.11
N PRO A 67 28.22 6.32 -14.01
CA PRO A 67 29.01 7.48 -13.61
C PRO A 67 28.24 8.45 -12.71
N GLY A 68 28.81 8.79 -11.55
CA GLY A 68 28.19 9.67 -10.56
C GLY A 68 27.16 9.03 -9.63
N VAL A 69 26.88 7.74 -9.76
CA VAL A 69 25.99 6.98 -8.84
C VAL A 69 26.83 6.37 -7.73
N LYS A 70 26.42 6.58 -6.49
CA LYS A 70 27.07 5.97 -5.33
C LYS A 70 26.82 4.46 -5.31
N LEU A 71 27.78 3.71 -4.77
CA LEU A 71 27.70 2.26 -4.69
C LEU A 71 26.49 1.76 -3.87
N GLU A 72 26.15 2.47 -2.78
CA GLU A 72 24.95 2.19 -1.98
C GLU A 72 23.65 2.35 -2.80
N THR A 73 23.58 3.37 -3.64
CA THR A 73 22.43 3.60 -4.52
C THR A 73 22.32 2.51 -5.59
N HIS A 74 23.46 2.10 -6.17
CA HIS A 74 23.51 1.00 -7.13
C HIS A 74 23.04 -0.32 -6.49
N ALA A 75 23.56 -0.67 -5.30
CA ALA A 75 23.13 -1.85 -4.56
C ALA A 75 21.62 -1.82 -4.23
N MET A 76 21.10 -0.67 -3.80
CA MET A 76 19.68 -0.52 -3.52
C MET A 76 18.82 -0.74 -4.77
N ASN A 77 19.26 -0.24 -5.93
CA ASN A 77 18.56 -0.46 -7.20
C ASN A 77 18.59 -1.94 -7.62
N LEU A 78 19.71 -2.66 -7.39
CA LEU A 78 19.77 -4.10 -7.67
C LEU A 78 18.83 -4.88 -6.75
N ILE A 79 18.80 -4.56 -5.45
CA ILE A 79 17.87 -5.17 -4.48
C ILE A 79 16.43 -4.90 -4.91
N TYR A 80 16.10 -3.66 -5.27
CA TYR A 80 14.78 -3.27 -5.77
C TYR A 80 14.37 -4.12 -6.99
N THR A 81 15.20 -4.14 -8.01
CA THR A 81 14.92 -4.86 -9.27
C THR A 81 14.70 -6.36 -9.03
N GLU A 82 15.52 -6.97 -8.18
CA GLU A 82 15.41 -8.41 -7.90
C GLU A 82 14.19 -8.73 -7.03
N LEU A 83 13.79 -7.86 -6.10
CA LEU A 83 12.56 -8.02 -5.30
C LEU A 83 11.30 -7.88 -6.19
N VAL A 84 11.26 -6.86 -7.06
CA VAL A 84 10.16 -6.69 -8.03
C VAL A 84 10.04 -7.92 -8.93
N ARG A 85 11.16 -8.46 -9.40
CA ARG A 85 11.17 -9.67 -10.23
C ARG A 85 10.56 -10.89 -9.54
N ILE A 86 10.81 -11.08 -8.23
CA ILE A 86 10.24 -12.19 -7.46
C ILE A 86 8.72 -12.06 -7.33
N LEU A 87 8.23 -10.85 -7.09
CA LEU A 87 6.80 -10.58 -6.95
C LEU A 87 6.04 -10.69 -8.27
N GLY A 88 6.75 -10.62 -9.40
CA GLY A 88 6.17 -10.67 -10.74
C GLY A 88 5.51 -9.36 -11.16
N GLN A 89 4.99 -9.38 -12.38
CA GLN A 89 4.26 -8.25 -12.93
C GLN A 89 2.83 -8.23 -12.38
N PRO A 90 2.26 -7.04 -12.15
CA PRO A 90 0.85 -6.89 -11.79
C PRO A 90 -0.03 -7.56 -12.85
N ARG A 91 -1.03 -8.32 -12.39
CA ARG A 91 -2.01 -8.91 -13.29
C ARG A 91 -3.22 -7.99 -13.39
N GLU A 92 -3.65 -7.72 -14.62
CA GLU A 92 -4.87 -6.99 -14.85
C GLU A 92 -6.05 -7.96 -14.83
N ILE A 93 -7.08 -7.63 -14.04
CA ILE A 93 -8.30 -8.42 -13.91
C ILE A 93 -9.43 -7.59 -14.50
N MET A 94 -10.09 -8.14 -15.53
CA MET A 94 -11.16 -7.44 -16.24
C MET A 94 -12.43 -7.37 -15.38
N PRO A 95 -13.17 -6.25 -15.40
CA PRO A 95 -14.33 -6.03 -14.52
C PRO A 95 -15.65 -6.59 -15.05
N HIS A 96 -15.65 -7.48 -16.02
CA HIS A 96 -16.87 -7.98 -16.66
C HIS A 96 -16.88 -9.50 -16.76
N ASN A 97 -18.07 -10.09 -16.57
CA ASN A 97 -18.29 -11.55 -16.67
C ASN A 97 -17.30 -12.35 -15.82
N GLN A 98 -17.10 -11.91 -14.57
CA GLN A 98 -16.20 -12.55 -13.63
C GLN A 98 -16.98 -13.30 -12.56
N THR A 99 -16.62 -14.55 -12.34
CA THR A 99 -16.97 -15.30 -11.14
C THR A 99 -15.69 -15.54 -10.34
N ILE A 100 -15.65 -15.02 -9.14
CA ILE A 100 -14.47 -15.05 -8.26
C ILE A 100 -14.76 -15.95 -7.07
N LEU A 101 -13.98 -16.99 -6.91
CA LEU A 101 -14.04 -17.89 -5.75
C LEU A 101 -12.98 -17.47 -4.71
N MET A 102 -13.43 -17.17 -3.50
CA MET A 102 -12.55 -16.80 -2.38
C MET A 102 -12.20 -18.05 -1.57
N VAL A 103 -10.92 -18.41 -1.49
CA VAL A 103 -10.46 -19.59 -0.75
C VAL A 103 -9.36 -19.21 0.27
N GLY A 104 -9.18 -20.05 1.29
CA GLY A 104 -8.16 -19.82 2.32
C GLY A 104 -8.58 -20.40 3.69
N LEU A 105 -7.63 -20.47 4.63
CA LEU A 105 -7.89 -21.00 5.96
C LEU A 105 -8.80 -20.08 6.80
N TYR A 106 -9.25 -20.60 7.92
CA TYR A 106 -9.99 -19.83 8.92
C TYR A 106 -9.17 -18.63 9.43
N GLY A 107 -9.85 -17.52 9.72
CA GLY A 107 -9.18 -16.33 10.29
C GLY A 107 -8.30 -15.53 9.33
N GLN A 108 -8.14 -15.96 8.07
CA GLN A 108 -7.33 -15.26 7.06
C GLN A 108 -8.01 -13.98 6.53
N GLY A 109 -9.28 -13.74 6.87
CA GLY A 109 -10.00 -12.54 6.47
C GLY A 109 -10.78 -12.67 5.16
N LYS A 110 -11.18 -13.88 4.74
CA LYS A 110 -11.95 -14.11 3.50
C LYS A 110 -13.21 -13.25 3.42
N THR A 111 -14.15 -13.40 4.33
CA THR A 111 -15.42 -12.67 4.34
C THR A 111 -15.23 -11.15 4.31
N THR A 112 -14.31 -10.64 5.14
CA THR A 112 -13.96 -9.21 5.13
C THR A 112 -13.36 -8.78 3.79
N THR A 113 -12.52 -9.63 3.19
CA THR A 113 -11.89 -9.35 1.88
C THR A 113 -12.91 -9.45 0.77
N THR A 114 -13.86 -10.38 0.85
CA THR A 114 -15.01 -10.49 -0.06
C THR A 114 -15.80 -9.19 -0.11
N ALA A 115 -16.17 -8.65 1.06
CA ALA A 115 -16.87 -7.36 1.15
C ALA A 115 -16.02 -6.20 0.59
N LYS A 116 -14.74 -6.13 0.94
CA LYS A 116 -13.81 -5.13 0.43
C LYS A 116 -13.66 -5.18 -1.08
N LEU A 117 -13.53 -6.38 -1.63
CA LEU A 117 -13.37 -6.60 -3.07
C LEU A 117 -14.63 -6.23 -3.84
N ALA A 118 -15.82 -6.57 -3.30
CA ALA A 118 -17.10 -6.20 -3.89
C ALA A 118 -17.29 -4.68 -3.98
N ASP A 119 -17.03 -3.97 -2.88
CA ASP A 119 -17.10 -2.51 -2.86
C ASP A 119 -16.02 -1.86 -3.74
N TRP A 120 -14.82 -2.44 -3.80
CA TRP A 120 -13.73 -1.97 -4.65
C TRP A 120 -14.13 -2.03 -6.13
N TRP A 121 -14.67 -3.17 -6.62
CA TRP A 121 -15.13 -3.34 -7.98
C TRP A 121 -16.22 -2.33 -8.34
N ARG A 122 -17.23 -2.21 -7.47
CA ARG A 122 -18.33 -1.27 -7.64
C ARG A 122 -17.85 0.18 -7.74
N ARG A 123 -17.01 0.62 -6.80
CA ARG A 123 -16.53 2.02 -6.75
C ARG A 123 -15.57 2.36 -7.88
N ARG A 124 -14.69 1.43 -8.24
CA ARG A 124 -13.62 1.70 -9.19
C ARG A 124 -14.05 1.56 -10.64
N HIS A 125 -14.98 0.65 -10.93
CA HIS A 125 -15.39 0.31 -12.29
C HIS A 125 -16.87 0.61 -12.57
N GLY A 126 -17.68 0.93 -11.56
CA GLY A 126 -19.10 1.21 -11.72
C GLY A 126 -19.93 -0.01 -12.17
N VAL A 127 -19.39 -1.23 -11.98
CA VAL A 127 -20.03 -2.48 -12.39
C VAL A 127 -21.00 -2.98 -11.32
N LYS A 128 -21.99 -3.79 -11.75
CA LYS A 128 -22.90 -4.47 -10.85
C LYS A 128 -22.21 -5.67 -10.21
N VAL A 129 -22.12 -5.67 -8.88
CA VAL A 129 -21.46 -6.74 -8.12
C VAL A 129 -22.47 -7.45 -7.24
N ALA A 130 -22.38 -8.78 -7.20
CA ALA A 130 -23.13 -9.62 -6.28
C ALA A 130 -22.17 -10.51 -5.49
N VAL A 131 -22.54 -10.82 -4.23
CA VAL A 131 -21.79 -11.72 -3.37
C VAL A 131 -22.69 -12.89 -3.00
N ILE A 132 -22.15 -14.10 -3.11
CA ILE A 132 -22.79 -15.34 -2.64
C ILE A 132 -22.06 -15.78 -1.38
N GLU A 133 -22.76 -15.84 -0.26
CA GLU A 133 -22.26 -16.36 1.00
C GLU A 133 -22.51 -17.87 1.05
N ALA A 134 -21.44 -18.65 1.13
CA ALA A 134 -21.49 -20.12 1.13
C ALA A 134 -20.69 -20.75 2.32
N ASP A 135 -20.39 -19.99 3.39
CA ASP A 135 -19.78 -20.51 4.61
C ASP A 135 -20.85 -21.11 5.54
N VAL A 136 -21.29 -22.32 5.25
CA VAL A 136 -22.29 -23.04 6.05
C VAL A 136 -21.79 -23.47 7.44
N HIS A 137 -20.52 -23.30 7.72
CA HIS A 137 -19.91 -23.76 8.98
C HIS A 137 -19.81 -22.66 10.05
N ARG A 138 -20.03 -21.40 9.67
CA ARG A 138 -19.92 -20.27 10.59
C ARG A 138 -21.27 -19.58 10.81
N PRO A 139 -21.87 -19.77 12.02
CA PRO A 139 -23.11 -19.06 12.37
C PRO A 139 -22.93 -17.54 12.20
N GLY A 140 -23.89 -16.88 11.58
CA GLY A 140 -23.87 -15.43 11.39
C GLY A 140 -22.93 -14.92 10.29
N ALA A 141 -22.40 -15.77 9.42
CA ALA A 141 -21.55 -15.34 8.30
C ALA A 141 -22.31 -14.47 7.31
N PHE A 142 -23.55 -14.84 7.02
CA PHE A 142 -24.42 -14.10 6.11
C PHE A 142 -24.76 -12.71 6.67
N GLU A 143 -25.17 -12.62 7.93
CA GLU A 143 -25.48 -11.35 8.60
C GLU A 143 -24.25 -10.45 8.70
N GLN A 144 -23.11 -11.03 8.99
CA GLN A 144 -21.84 -10.28 9.01
C GLN A 144 -21.52 -9.69 7.63
N LEU A 145 -21.70 -10.45 6.56
CA LEU A 145 -21.45 -9.99 5.22
C LEU A 145 -22.43 -8.87 4.82
N GLN A 146 -23.72 -9.03 5.15
CA GLN A 146 -24.73 -7.99 4.96
C GLN A 146 -24.35 -6.70 5.70
N GLN A 147 -23.94 -6.80 6.97
CA GLN A 147 -23.51 -5.65 7.77
C GLN A 147 -22.28 -4.95 7.18
N LEU A 148 -21.30 -5.70 6.69
CA LEU A 148 -20.09 -5.13 6.04
C LEU A 148 -20.41 -4.38 4.73
N LEU A 149 -21.46 -4.82 4.03
CA LEU A 149 -21.89 -4.24 2.75
C LEU A 149 -23.07 -3.26 2.90
N GLU A 150 -23.52 -2.98 4.12
CA GLU A 150 -24.59 -2.02 4.38
C GLU A 150 -24.23 -0.64 3.81
N GLY A 151 -25.16 -0.05 3.08
CA GLY A 151 -24.94 1.22 2.39
C GLY A 151 -24.09 1.15 1.11
N THR A 152 -23.70 -0.06 0.71
CA THR A 152 -23.02 -0.27 -0.56
C THR A 152 -23.95 -0.75 -1.63
N ASN A 153 -24.27 -0.48 -2.68
CA ASN A 153 -25.18 -1.10 -3.67
C ASN A 153 -24.63 -2.44 -4.21
N VAL A 154 -24.29 -3.35 -3.33
CA VAL A 154 -23.83 -4.71 -3.63
C VAL A 154 -24.93 -5.68 -3.24
N ASP A 155 -25.35 -6.54 -4.16
CA ASP A 155 -26.35 -7.57 -3.89
C ASP A 155 -25.71 -8.72 -3.10
N VAL A 156 -26.35 -9.16 -2.00
CA VAL A 156 -25.86 -10.28 -1.16
C VAL A 156 -26.89 -11.38 -1.17
N TYR A 157 -26.46 -12.57 -1.59
CA TYR A 157 -27.27 -13.79 -1.57
C TYR A 157 -26.67 -14.78 -0.56
N GLY A 158 -27.52 -15.49 0.16
CA GLY A 158 -27.17 -16.58 1.07
C GLY A 158 -28.42 -17.29 1.57
N GLU A 159 -28.26 -18.52 2.03
CA GLU A 159 -29.31 -19.38 2.60
C GLU A 159 -28.87 -19.85 3.99
N PRO A 160 -29.11 -19.08 5.07
CA PRO A 160 -28.55 -19.34 6.40
C PRO A 160 -28.92 -20.70 7.03
N GLU A 161 -30.05 -21.30 6.60
CA GLU A 161 -30.52 -22.61 7.12
C GLU A 161 -30.04 -23.80 6.26
N GLU A 162 -29.48 -23.53 5.07
CA GLU A 162 -28.97 -24.57 4.18
C GLU A 162 -27.56 -25.01 4.67
N GLN A 163 -27.31 -26.32 4.63
CA GLN A 163 -26.05 -26.94 5.07
C GLN A 163 -25.18 -27.42 3.89
N ASP A 164 -25.72 -27.37 2.69
CA ASP A 164 -25.00 -27.74 1.47
C ASP A 164 -24.53 -26.47 0.73
N ALA A 165 -23.26 -26.13 0.91
CA ALA A 165 -22.64 -24.98 0.28
C ALA A 165 -22.72 -25.03 -1.26
N THR A 166 -22.67 -26.23 -1.84
CA THR A 166 -22.76 -26.40 -3.30
C THR A 166 -24.16 -26.06 -3.84
N ARG A 167 -25.18 -26.33 -3.03
CA ARG A 167 -26.57 -25.95 -3.33
C ARG A 167 -26.77 -24.45 -3.27
N ILE A 168 -26.26 -23.80 -2.20
CA ILE A 168 -26.30 -22.33 -2.06
C ILE A 168 -25.65 -21.65 -3.27
N VAL A 169 -24.47 -22.11 -3.67
CA VAL A 169 -23.76 -21.54 -4.83
C VAL A 169 -24.53 -21.73 -6.11
N ARG A 170 -25.11 -22.92 -6.33
CA ARG A 170 -25.92 -23.22 -7.52
C ARG A 170 -27.18 -22.34 -7.62
N ASN A 171 -27.87 -22.13 -6.49
CA ASN A 171 -29.05 -21.28 -6.42
C ASN A 171 -28.65 -19.80 -6.57
N GLY A 172 -27.60 -19.38 -5.84
CA GLY A 172 -27.09 -18.03 -5.88
C GLY A 172 -26.68 -17.57 -7.27
N ILE A 173 -25.95 -18.38 -8.03
CA ILE A 173 -25.56 -18.05 -9.41
C ILE A 173 -26.79 -17.80 -10.29
N LYS A 174 -27.87 -18.53 -10.10
CA LYS A 174 -29.13 -18.31 -10.86
C LYS A 174 -29.80 -17.01 -10.46
N GLU A 175 -29.82 -16.70 -9.17
CA GLU A 175 -30.47 -15.52 -8.61
C GLU A 175 -29.73 -14.22 -8.99
N VAL A 176 -28.39 -14.23 -8.90
CA VAL A 176 -27.56 -13.06 -9.19
C VAL A 176 -27.15 -12.90 -10.65
N GLY A 177 -27.78 -13.65 -11.56
CA GLY A 177 -27.38 -13.81 -12.97
C GLY A 177 -27.23 -12.53 -13.81
N ASN A 178 -27.61 -11.36 -13.28
CA ASN A 178 -27.44 -10.04 -13.93
C ASN A 178 -26.25 -9.23 -13.40
N ALA A 179 -25.40 -9.82 -12.55
CA ALA A 179 -24.21 -9.16 -12.02
C ALA A 179 -23.04 -9.29 -13.01
N ASP A 180 -22.27 -8.21 -13.18
CA ASP A 180 -21.05 -8.22 -13.98
C ASP A 180 -19.93 -8.99 -13.29
N VAL A 181 -19.93 -8.94 -11.95
CA VAL A 181 -18.96 -9.64 -11.08
C VAL A 181 -19.72 -10.37 -9.98
N VAL A 182 -19.49 -11.66 -9.85
CA VAL A 182 -20.01 -12.49 -8.77
C VAL A 182 -18.84 -12.95 -7.90
N ILE A 183 -18.91 -12.71 -6.59
CA ILE A 183 -17.90 -13.14 -5.64
C ILE A 183 -18.50 -14.17 -4.71
N ILE A 184 -17.87 -15.33 -4.59
CA ILE A 184 -18.33 -16.42 -3.74
C ILE A 184 -17.42 -16.50 -2.50
N ASP A 185 -17.99 -16.22 -1.33
CA ASP A 185 -17.30 -16.41 -0.05
C ASP A 185 -17.48 -17.86 0.41
N THR A 186 -16.40 -18.52 0.77
CA THR A 186 -16.41 -19.93 1.18
C THR A 186 -15.95 -20.10 2.62
N ALA A 187 -16.31 -21.24 3.17
CA ALA A 187 -15.86 -21.66 4.50
C ALA A 187 -14.32 -21.65 4.62
N GLY A 188 -13.84 -21.34 5.81
CA GLY A 188 -12.45 -21.50 6.20
C GLY A 188 -12.36 -22.40 7.41
N ARG A 189 -11.48 -23.38 7.38
CA ARG A 189 -11.14 -24.21 8.53
C ARG A 189 -9.65 -24.18 8.83
N ASP A 190 -9.27 -24.56 10.05
CA ASP A 190 -7.86 -24.60 10.48
C ASP A 190 -7.05 -25.67 9.75
N SER A 191 -7.73 -26.70 9.25
CA SER A 191 -7.13 -27.77 8.45
C SER A 191 -7.99 -28.06 7.22
N LEU A 192 -7.35 -28.42 6.14
CA LEU A 192 -8.00 -28.94 4.93
C LEU A 192 -8.28 -30.44 5.12
N ASP A 193 -9.29 -30.78 5.92
CA ASP A 193 -9.78 -32.14 6.01
C ASP A 193 -10.46 -32.58 4.70
N GLU A 194 -10.73 -33.88 4.58
CA GLU A 194 -11.23 -34.47 3.34
C GLU A 194 -12.60 -33.90 2.94
N SER A 195 -13.47 -33.66 3.91
CA SER A 195 -14.81 -33.11 3.67
C SER A 195 -14.78 -31.67 3.12
N LEU A 196 -13.89 -30.82 3.65
CA LEU A 196 -13.73 -29.45 3.16
C LEU A 196 -13.09 -29.41 1.76
N ARG A 197 -12.19 -30.36 1.48
CA ARG A 197 -11.61 -30.48 0.12
C ARG A 197 -12.68 -30.80 -0.91
N ASP A 198 -13.54 -31.79 -0.62
CA ASP A 198 -14.62 -32.19 -1.51
C ASP A 198 -15.64 -31.06 -1.69
N GLU A 199 -15.98 -30.34 -0.63
CA GLU A 199 -16.83 -29.15 -0.67
C GLU A 199 -16.24 -28.07 -1.57
N LEU A 200 -14.98 -27.70 -1.40
CA LEU A 200 -14.31 -26.69 -2.21
C LEU A 200 -14.21 -27.07 -3.69
N VAL A 201 -13.90 -28.34 -3.97
CA VAL A 201 -13.85 -28.85 -5.35
C VAL A 201 -15.25 -28.78 -5.97
N GLY A 202 -16.28 -29.23 -5.25
CA GLY A 202 -17.67 -29.15 -5.70
C GLY A 202 -18.14 -27.71 -5.95
N ILE A 203 -17.81 -26.79 -5.08
CA ILE A 203 -18.10 -25.35 -5.28
C ILE A 203 -17.37 -24.83 -6.52
N ALA A 204 -16.07 -25.13 -6.69
CA ALA A 204 -15.27 -24.64 -7.79
C ALA A 204 -15.80 -25.14 -9.16
N GLU A 205 -16.26 -26.39 -9.23
CA GLU A 205 -16.87 -26.97 -10.41
C GLU A 205 -18.21 -26.30 -10.76
N ILE A 206 -19.09 -26.11 -9.77
CA ILE A 206 -20.41 -25.48 -9.95
C ILE A 206 -20.27 -24.01 -10.32
N ALA A 207 -19.37 -23.30 -9.65
CA ALA A 207 -19.14 -21.88 -9.86
C ALA A 207 -18.54 -21.59 -11.23
N ASN A 208 -17.86 -22.55 -11.85
CA ASN A 208 -17.05 -22.33 -13.06
C ASN A 208 -16.24 -21.02 -12.96
N ALA A 209 -15.63 -20.82 -11.79
CA ALA A 209 -14.99 -19.57 -11.42
C ALA A 209 -13.86 -19.21 -12.39
N THR A 210 -13.93 -18.00 -12.95
CA THR A 210 -12.86 -17.44 -13.80
C THR A 210 -11.62 -17.11 -12.98
N GLU A 211 -11.85 -16.70 -11.74
CA GLU A 211 -10.79 -16.38 -10.79
C GLU A 211 -10.96 -17.16 -9.47
N ARG A 212 -9.86 -17.65 -8.93
CA ARG A 212 -9.79 -18.36 -7.65
C ARG A 212 -8.72 -17.68 -6.80
N PHE A 213 -9.16 -16.83 -5.88
CA PHE A 213 -8.27 -16.03 -5.07
C PHE A 213 -8.02 -16.67 -3.72
N LEU A 214 -6.75 -16.93 -3.44
CA LEU A 214 -6.30 -17.38 -2.14
C LEU A 214 -6.08 -16.18 -1.23
N VAL A 215 -6.82 -16.14 -0.13
CA VAL A 215 -6.67 -15.13 0.92
C VAL A 215 -5.70 -15.63 1.97
N ILE A 216 -4.64 -14.88 2.23
CA ILE A 216 -3.59 -15.21 3.19
C ILE A 216 -3.31 -14.01 4.09
N ASP A 217 -3.30 -14.27 5.40
CA ASP A 217 -2.83 -13.30 6.39
C ASP A 217 -1.30 -13.17 6.30
N ALA A 218 -0.82 -11.95 6.18
CA ALA A 218 0.61 -11.65 6.13
C ALA A 218 1.40 -12.17 7.35
N GLN A 219 0.73 -12.45 8.47
CA GLN A 219 1.36 -12.96 9.69
C GLN A 219 1.71 -14.47 9.62
N VAL A 220 1.11 -15.22 8.69
CA VAL A 220 1.37 -16.67 8.55
C VAL A 220 2.84 -16.98 8.20
N GLY A 221 3.55 -16.02 7.63
CA GLY A 221 4.98 -16.16 7.35
C GLY A 221 5.28 -17.29 6.38
N GLN A 222 6.30 -18.09 6.68
CA GLN A 222 6.75 -19.19 5.80
C GLN A 222 5.72 -20.31 5.66
N ALA A 223 4.81 -20.51 6.62
CA ALA A 223 3.75 -21.51 6.54
C ALA A 223 2.73 -21.22 5.42
N ALA A 224 2.69 -19.99 4.88
CA ALA A 224 1.86 -19.63 3.75
C ALA A 224 2.16 -20.46 2.48
N GLY A 225 3.42 -20.85 2.27
CA GLY A 225 3.83 -21.64 1.11
C GLY A 225 3.12 -22.99 1.00
N PRO A 226 3.25 -23.90 1.97
CA PRO A 226 2.57 -25.20 1.98
C PRO A 226 1.04 -25.08 1.87
N VAL A 227 0.44 -24.11 2.56
CA VAL A 227 -1.00 -23.82 2.47
C VAL A 227 -1.38 -23.44 1.06
N ALA A 228 -0.68 -22.50 0.46
CA ALA A 228 -0.93 -22.01 -0.88
C ALA A 228 -0.79 -23.15 -1.93
N GLU A 229 0.23 -23.99 -1.80
CA GLU A 229 0.43 -25.16 -2.65
C GLU A 229 -0.75 -26.13 -2.59
N THR A 230 -1.28 -26.37 -1.38
CA THR A 230 -2.42 -27.28 -1.19
C THR A 230 -3.68 -26.71 -1.86
N PHE A 231 -4.02 -25.45 -1.63
CA PHE A 231 -5.17 -24.81 -2.31
C PHE A 231 -4.98 -24.77 -3.82
N HIS A 232 -3.76 -24.51 -4.30
CA HIS A 232 -3.48 -24.52 -5.74
C HIS A 232 -3.70 -25.87 -6.37
N LYS A 233 -3.31 -26.97 -5.72
CA LYS A 233 -3.56 -28.34 -6.19
C LYS A 233 -5.05 -28.69 -6.21
N LEU A 234 -5.83 -28.16 -5.25
CA LEU A 234 -7.26 -28.46 -5.16
C LEU A 234 -8.09 -27.71 -6.18
N VAL A 235 -7.92 -26.40 -6.27
CA VAL A 235 -8.80 -25.54 -7.07
C VAL A 235 -8.08 -24.71 -8.13
N GLY A 236 -6.76 -24.83 -8.26
CA GLY A 236 -6.01 -24.07 -9.26
C GLY A 236 -6.01 -22.56 -9.00
N VAL A 237 -5.45 -22.12 -7.86
CA VAL A 237 -5.37 -20.70 -7.48
C VAL A 237 -4.83 -19.86 -8.61
N THR A 238 -5.51 -18.76 -8.96
CA THR A 238 -5.16 -17.84 -10.04
C THR A 238 -4.56 -16.53 -9.56
N GLY A 239 -4.80 -16.16 -8.30
CA GLY A 239 -4.27 -14.95 -7.67
C GLY A 239 -4.25 -15.08 -6.15
N THR A 240 -3.45 -14.26 -5.49
CA THR A 240 -3.32 -14.22 -4.03
C THR A 240 -3.71 -12.84 -3.51
N ILE A 241 -4.51 -12.80 -2.44
CA ILE A 241 -4.82 -11.58 -1.70
C ILE A 241 -4.15 -11.66 -0.34
N VAL A 242 -3.34 -10.66 -0.03
CA VAL A 242 -2.62 -10.60 1.26
C VAL A 242 -3.32 -9.64 2.18
N THR A 243 -3.71 -10.11 3.37
CA THR A 243 -4.46 -9.34 4.37
C THR A 243 -3.59 -8.94 5.56
N LYS A 244 -4.09 -8.00 6.36
CA LYS A 244 -3.49 -7.55 7.63
C LYS A 244 -2.04 -7.05 7.51
N LEU A 245 -1.70 -6.40 6.40
CA LEU A 245 -0.37 -5.80 6.21
C LEU A 245 -0.11 -4.59 7.12
N ASP A 246 -1.16 -3.99 7.67
CA ASP A 246 -1.11 -2.92 8.68
C ASP A 246 -0.65 -3.40 10.07
N GLY A 247 -0.70 -4.69 10.31
CA GLY A 247 -0.30 -5.31 11.58
C GLY A 247 1.22 -5.43 11.79
N THR A 248 1.60 -6.40 12.61
CA THR A 248 3.00 -6.73 12.92
C THR A 248 3.67 -7.64 11.88
N ALA A 249 2.96 -7.97 10.82
CA ALA A 249 3.37 -8.91 9.79
C ALA A 249 4.67 -8.50 9.08
N ARG A 250 5.51 -9.47 8.80
CA ARG A 250 6.84 -9.25 8.21
C ARG A 250 6.87 -9.31 6.68
N GLY A 251 5.68 -9.47 6.04
CA GLY A 251 5.54 -9.48 4.57
C GLY A 251 6.06 -10.73 3.85
N GLY A 252 6.78 -11.60 4.56
CA GLY A 252 7.37 -12.80 3.96
C GLY A 252 6.36 -13.87 3.55
N GLY A 253 5.21 -13.92 4.21
CA GLY A 253 4.13 -14.86 3.90
C GLY A 253 3.58 -14.67 2.49
N ALA A 254 3.41 -13.43 2.07
CA ALA A 254 2.98 -13.08 0.72
C ALA A 254 3.92 -13.65 -0.35
N LEU A 255 5.22 -13.44 -0.16
CA LEU A 255 6.25 -13.92 -1.08
C LEU A 255 6.35 -15.45 -1.09
N SER A 256 6.17 -16.08 0.08
CA SER A 256 6.15 -17.55 0.19
C SER A 256 4.96 -18.15 -0.56
N ALA A 257 3.78 -17.51 -0.51
CA ALA A 257 2.59 -17.96 -1.23
C ALA A 257 2.76 -17.86 -2.76
N VAL A 258 3.26 -16.71 -3.25
CA VAL A 258 3.54 -16.49 -4.68
C VAL A 258 4.53 -17.55 -5.20
N SER A 259 5.58 -17.83 -4.42
CA SER A 259 6.58 -18.82 -4.79
C SER A 259 6.03 -20.23 -4.90
N ALA A 260 5.13 -20.61 -4.01
CA ALA A 260 4.58 -21.96 -3.96
C ALA A 260 3.54 -22.23 -5.05
N THR A 261 2.78 -21.20 -5.45
CA THR A 261 1.68 -21.33 -6.42
C THR A 261 2.02 -20.83 -7.81
N GLY A 262 3.01 -19.94 -7.93
CA GLY A 262 3.20 -19.12 -9.13
C GLY A 262 2.07 -18.10 -9.37
N ALA A 263 1.03 -18.07 -8.51
CA ALA A 263 -0.09 -17.14 -8.62
C ALA A 263 0.34 -15.76 -8.11
N PRO A 264 0.17 -14.69 -8.91
CA PRO A 264 0.60 -13.35 -8.51
C PRO A 264 -0.26 -12.81 -7.35
N ILE A 265 0.32 -11.87 -6.59
CA ILE A 265 -0.49 -11.08 -5.67
C ILE A 265 -1.34 -10.14 -6.54
N VAL A 266 -2.65 -10.11 -6.26
CA VAL A 266 -3.61 -9.27 -7.01
C VAL A 266 -4.12 -8.10 -6.19
N PHE A 267 -4.31 -8.29 -4.89
CA PHE A 267 -4.74 -7.26 -3.95
C PHE A 267 -4.00 -7.38 -2.62
N ILE A 268 -3.94 -6.26 -1.90
CA ILE A 268 -3.48 -6.19 -0.52
C ILE A 268 -4.53 -5.48 0.34
N GLY A 269 -4.78 -6.05 1.52
CA GLY A 269 -5.68 -5.48 2.53
C GLY A 269 -4.90 -4.84 3.66
N GLU A 270 -5.12 -3.55 3.88
CA GLU A 270 -4.53 -2.76 4.95
C GLU A 270 -5.67 -2.12 5.77
N GLY A 271 -5.77 -2.45 7.06
CA GLY A 271 -6.82 -1.93 7.94
C GLY A 271 -8.14 -2.69 7.89
N GLU A 272 -9.13 -2.21 8.66
CA GLU A 272 -10.40 -2.91 8.92
C GLU A 272 -11.59 -2.41 8.08
N LYS A 273 -11.49 -1.20 7.50
CA LYS A 273 -12.59 -0.59 6.74
C LYS A 273 -12.77 -1.25 5.38
N VAL A 274 -13.99 -1.24 4.85
CA VAL A 274 -14.33 -1.80 3.55
C VAL A 274 -13.50 -1.15 2.42
N GLN A 275 -13.11 0.10 2.55
CA GLN A 275 -12.27 0.80 1.57
C GLN A 275 -10.78 0.43 1.67
N ASP A 276 -10.36 -0.34 2.68
CA ASP A 276 -8.96 -0.65 2.94
C ASP A 276 -8.50 -1.88 2.11
N LEU A 277 -8.69 -1.81 0.80
CA LEU A 277 -8.21 -2.77 -0.19
C LEU A 277 -7.54 -2.02 -1.34
N GLU A 278 -6.31 -2.40 -1.68
CA GLU A 278 -5.55 -1.83 -2.79
C GLU A 278 -5.22 -2.90 -3.82
N LYS A 279 -5.26 -2.54 -5.11
CA LYS A 279 -4.68 -3.37 -6.17
C LYS A 279 -3.19 -3.48 -5.93
N PHE A 280 -2.65 -4.69 -6.04
CA PHE A 280 -1.23 -4.90 -5.83
C PHE A 280 -0.40 -4.41 -7.01
N GLU A 281 0.59 -3.59 -6.75
CA GLU A 281 1.62 -3.16 -7.68
C GLU A 281 3.00 -3.42 -7.07
N SER A 282 3.75 -4.36 -7.65
CA SER A 282 5.04 -4.78 -7.12
C SER A 282 6.02 -3.62 -6.93
N ASP A 283 6.08 -2.70 -7.90
CA ASP A 283 6.93 -1.51 -7.85
C ASP A 283 6.61 -0.61 -6.67
N ARG A 284 5.31 -0.34 -6.45
CA ARG A 284 4.84 0.50 -5.33
C ARG A 284 5.09 -0.18 -3.99
N PHE A 285 4.77 -1.47 -3.91
CA PHE A 285 4.99 -2.24 -2.70
C PHE A 285 6.47 -2.27 -2.30
N ILE A 286 7.37 -2.57 -3.25
CA ILE A 286 8.82 -2.60 -2.98
C ILE A 286 9.37 -1.21 -2.72
N SER A 287 8.87 -0.17 -3.40
CA SER A 287 9.25 1.21 -3.10
C SER A 287 8.92 1.60 -1.65
N ARG A 288 7.71 1.26 -1.18
CA ARG A 288 7.31 1.45 0.24
C ARG A 288 8.19 0.63 1.18
N LEU A 289 8.42 -0.64 0.85
CA LEU A 289 9.26 -1.56 1.64
C LEU A 289 10.68 -1.02 1.83
N LEU A 290 11.29 -0.46 0.80
CA LEU A 290 12.65 0.09 0.82
C LEU A 290 12.71 1.55 1.31
N GLY A 291 11.57 2.19 1.56
CA GLY A 291 11.50 3.58 2.00
C GLY A 291 11.80 4.60 0.91
N LEU A 292 11.63 4.21 -0.34
CA LEU A 292 11.81 5.10 -1.50
C LEU A 292 10.59 6.01 -1.72
N GLY A 293 9.48 5.73 -1.01
CA GLY A 293 8.20 6.42 -1.14
C GLY A 293 7.33 5.84 -2.26
N ASP A 294 6.05 6.17 -2.21
CA ASP A 294 5.06 5.77 -3.21
C ASP A 294 4.23 7.00 -3.65
N ILE A 295 4.75 7.72 -4.63
CA ILE A 295 4.11 8.93 -5.14
C ILE A 295 2.81 8.59 -5.90
N LYS A 296 2.78 7.47 -6.63
CA LYS A 296 1.57 7.02 -7.35
C LYS A 296 0.44 6.70 -6.35
N GLY A 297 0.76 6.01 -5.25
CA GLY A 297 -0.21 5.73 -4.20
C GLY A 297 -0.79 6.96 -3.51
N LEU A 298 -0.01 8.04 -3.40
CA LEU A 298 -0.53 9.32 -2.90
C LEU A 298 -1.54 9.95 -3.85
N ILE A 299 -1.33 9.83 -5.15
CA ILE A 299 -2.26 10.33 -6.18
C ILE A 299 -3.55 9.52 -6.16
N ASP A 300 -3.48 8.20 -6.01
CA ASP A 300 -4.66 7.33 -5.97
C ASP A 300 -5.50 7.48 -4.70
N LEU A 301 -4.89 7.92 -3.59
CA LEU A 301 -5.60 8.24 -2.34
C LEU A 301 -6.30 9.61 -2.39
N ALA A 302 -5.99 10.43 -3.40
CA ALA A 302 -6.68 11.69 -3.59
C ALA A 302 -8.16 11.41 -3.92
N PRO A 303 -9.13 12.14 -3.30
CA PRO A 303 -10.54 12.01 -3.66
C PRO A 303 -10.72 12.19 -5.16
N GLY A 304 -11.61 11.41 -5.78
CA GLY A 304 -11.83 11.37 -7.23
C GLY A 304 -12.19 12.69 -7.91
N ASP A 305 -12.43 13.75 -7.13
CA ASP A 305 -12.68 15.13 -7.59
C ASP A 305 -11.41 15.98 -7.73
N LEU A 306 -10.22 15.43 -7.40
CA LEU A 306 -8.96 16.13 -7.67
C LEU A 306 -8.54 15.84 -9.13
N ASP A 307 -8.67 16.87 -9.95
CA ASP A 307 -8.20 16.87 -11.32
C ASP A 307 -6.72 16.45 -11.36
N GLN A 308 -6.37 15.47 -12.19
CA GLN A 308 -4.99 15.02 -12.40
C GLN A 308 -4.05 16.20 -12.67
N GLU A 309 -4.57 17.27 -13.29
CA GLU A 309 -3.86 18.53 -13.49
C GLU A 309 -3.54 19.23 -12.17
N GLU A 310 -4.45 19.24 -11.18
CA GLU A 310 -4.18 19.88 -9.86
C GLU A 310 -3.12 19.11 -9.07
N ALA A 311 -3.15 17.78 -9.09
CA ALA A 311 -2.12 16.95 -8.47
C ALA A 311 -0.75 17.18 -9.13
N THR A 312 -0.71 17.27 -10.47
CA THR A 312 0.49 17.58 -11.24
C THR A 312 0.99 19.00 -10.97
N ARG A 313 0.10 19.98 -10.93
CA ARG A 313 0.43 21.38 -10.58
C ARG A 313 0.95 21.51 -9.15
N LEU A 314 0.38 20.76 -8.20
CA LEU A 314 0.88 20.72 -6.81
C LEU A 314 2.29 20.12 -6.76
N ALA A 315 2.54 19.02 -7.46
CA ALA A 315 3.87 18.43 -7.58
C ALA A 315 4.88 19.41 -8.19
N GLN A 316 4.51 20.12 -9.26
CA GLN A 316 5.35 21.13 -9.90
C GLN A 316 5.63 22.33 -8.98
N ARG A 317 4.64 22.82 -8.21
CA ARG A 317 4.85 23.89 -7.22
C ARG A 317 5.77 23.46 -6.09
N LEU A 318 5.64 22.24 -5.60
CA LEU A 318 6.57 21.66 -4.63
C LEU A 318 8.01 21.61 -5.18
N MET A 319 8.17 21.28 -6.47
CA MET A 319 9.45 21.26 -7.15
C MET A 319 10.04 22.67 -7.40
N SER A 320 9.19 23.68 -7.62
CA SER A 320 9.67 25.06 -7.88
C SER A 320 10.25 25.75 -6.64
N GLY A 321 10.07 25.16 -5.43
CA GLY A 321 10.56 25.70 -4.17
C GLY A 321 9.84 26.96 -3.69
N ARG A 322 8.70 27.29 -4.30
CA ARG A 322 7.78 28.35 -3.85
C ARG A 322 6.72 27.69 -2.98
N PHE A 323 6.99 27.57 -1.70
CA PHE A 323 6.06 26.99 -0.72
C PHE A 323 5.37 28.11 0.05
N THR A 324 4.05 28.28 -0.14
CA THR A 324 3.21 29.29 0.48
C THR A 324 2.41 28.68 1.64
N LEU A 325 1.69 29.51 2.42
CA LEU A 325 0.71 28.99 3.38
C LEU A 325 -0.53 28.42 2.65
N THR A 326 -0.84 28.90 1.44
CA THR A 326 -1.89 28.32 0.59
C THR A 326 -1.55 26.86 0.26
N ASP A 327 -0.30 26.57 -0.14
CA ASP A 327 0.13 25.21 -0.42
C ASP A 327 0.07 24.33 0.85
N MET A 328 0.44 24.89 1.99
CA MET A 328 0.35 24.20 3.28
C MET A 328 -1.12 23.93 3.67
N TYR A 329 -2.02 24.87 3.40
CA TYR A 329 -3.46 24.72 3.65
C TYR A 329 -4.06 23.61 2.77
N SER A 330 -3.78 23.66 1.47
CA SER A 330 -4.24 22.63 0.52
C SER A 330 -3.74 21.23 0.92
N GLN A 331 -2.49 21.11 1.35
CA GLN A 331 -1.96 19.85 1.89
C GLN A 331 -2.73 19.39 3.13
N MET A 332 -3.03 20.31 4.07
CA MET A 332 -3.76 19.96 5.29
C MET A 332 -5.21 19.58 4.99
N GLU A 333 -5.86 20.25 4.04
CA GLU A 333 -7.21 19.92 3.59
C GLU A 333 -7.23 18.53 2.90
N MET A 334 -6.28 18.27 2.04
CA MET A 334 -6.09 16.96 1.42
C MET A 334 -5.87 15.88 2.48
N MET A 335 -5.02 16.13 3.48
CA MET A 335 -4.79 15.22 4.61
C MET A 335 -6.08 14.92 5.39
N SER A 336 -6.95 15.91 5.60
CA SER A 336 -8.21 15.71 6.30
C SER A 336 -9.21 14.87 5.50
N LYS A 337 -9.19 14.96 4.17
CA LYS A 337 -10.05 14.18 3.25
C LYS A 337 -9.57 12.74 3.06
N ILE A 338 -8.27 12.47 3.15
CA ILE A 338 -7.66 11.14 2.99
C ILE A 338 -7.87 10.24 4.22
N GLY A 339 -8.34 10.77 5.32
CA GLY A 339 -8.85 10.08 6.51
C GLY A 339 -7.79 9.70 7.54
N SER A 340 -6.64 9.11 7.23
CA SER A 340 -5.63 8.73 8.23
C SER A 340 -4.25 9.23 7.84
N VAL A 341 -3.66 10.06 8.71
CA VAL A 341 -2.27 10.55 8.60
C VAL A 341 -1.29 9.38 8.46
N GLU A 342 -1.63 8.22 9.03
CA GLU A 342 -0.82 6.99 8.94
C GLU A 342 -0.72 6.46 7.52
N LYS A 343 -1.83 6.40 6.78
CA LYS A 343 -1.84 5.97 5.37
C LYS A 343 -0.98 6.89 4.50
N MET A 344 -1.10 8.21 4.71
CA MET A 344 -0.32 9.17 3.95
C MET A 344 1.19 9.06 4.24
N LEU A 345 1.57 8.91 5.53
CA LEU A 345 2.98 8.76 5.92
C LEU A 345 3.62 7.48 5.36
N SER A 346 2.83 6.41 5.15
CA SER A 346 3.33 5.17 4.55
C SER A 346 3.71 5.30 3.07
N HIS A 347 3.17 6.31 2.37
CA HIS A 347 3.41 6.55 0.94
C HIS A 347 4.51 7.58 0.65
N LEU A 348 4.97 8.32 1.66
CA LEU A 348 5.99 9.36 1.49
C LEU A 348 7.41 8.83 1.72
N PRO A 349 8.42 9.34 0.98
CA PRO A 349 9.83 8.98 1.20
C PRO A 349 10.30 9.42 2.60
N ASP A 350 11.03 8.56 3.31
CA ASP A 350 11.61 8.89 4.62
C ASP A 350 12.53 10.12 4.59
N ALA A 351 13.21 10.31 3.47
CA ALA A 351 14.09 11.46 3.27
C ALA A 351 13.36 12.81 3.32
N MET A 352 12.03 12.82 3.08
CA MET A 352 11.22 14.04 3.07
C MET A 352 10.83 14.51 4.47
N PHE A 353 10.76 13.59 5.45
CA PHE A 353 10.26 13.86 6.80
C PHE A 353 11.24 13.56 7.94
N GLY A 354 12.52 13.34 7.64
CA GLY A 354 13.61 13.37 8.64
C GLY A 354 13.41 12.44 9.84
N GLY A 355 12.82 11.25 9.67
CA GLY A 355 12.67 10.29 10.77
C GLY A 355 11.29 10.27 11.44
N MET A 356 10.25 10.82 10.83
CA MET A 356 8.86 10.77 11.34
C MET A 356 8.29 9.35 11.49
N GLY A 357 8.90 8.34 10.86
CA GLY A 357 8.51 6.93 11.01
C GLY A 357 8.60 6.38 12.43
N ASN A 358 9.27 7.08 13.35
CA ASN A 358 9.44 6.64 14.75
C ASN A 358 8.53 7.40 15.74
N MET A 359 7.50 8.10 15.29
CA MET A 359 6.61 8.85 16.18
C MET A 359 5.71 7.93 17.01
N SER A 360 5.61 8.23 18.32
CA SER A 360 4.68 7.54 19.22
C SER A 360 3.22 7.88 18.89
N THR A 361 2.29 7.03 19.30
CA THR A 361 0.84 7.24 19.13
C THR A 361 0.38 8.59 19.75
N ALA A 362 1.00 8.99 20.85
CA ALA A 362 0.74 10.29 21.50
C ALA A 362 1.20 11.46 20.63
N GLN A 363 2.36 11.36 19.99
CA GLN A 363 2.89 12.39 19.08
C GLN A 363 2.02 12.52 17.82
N LYS A 364 1.49 11.41 17.31
CA LYS A 364 0.56 11.39 16.16
C LYS A 364 -0.77 12.10 16.48
N ARG A 365 -1.36 11.84 17.65
CA ARG A 365 -2.57 12.54 18.12
C ARG A 365 -2.34 14.03 18.32
N GLN A 366 -1.20 14.42 18.88
CA GLN A 366 -0.82 15.82 19.05
C GLN A 366 -0.65 16.52 17.70
N MET A 367 -0.06 15.84 16.72
CA MET A 367 0.08 16.34 15.36
C MET A 367 -1.29 16.55 14.69
N GLN A 368 -2.22 15.64 14.86
CA GLN A 368 -3.58 15.76 14.33
C GLN A 368 -4.34 16.94 14.94
N GLY A 369 -4.28 17.13 16.26
CA GLY A 369 -4.86 18.28 16.93
C GLY A 369 -4.24 19.62 16.48
N ASN A 370 -2.93 19.65 16.21
CA ASN A 370 -2.27 20.81 15.67
C ASN A 370 -2.70 21.13 14.22
N LEU A 371 -2.99 20.12 13.40
CA LEU A 371 -3.47 20.31 12.03
C LEU A 371 -4.84 21.00 11.99
N GLU A 372 -5.78 20.55 12.81
CA GLU A 372 -7.10 21.19 12.94
C GLU A 372 -6.98 22.65 13.40
N LYS A 373 -6.15 22.90 14.40
CA LYS A 373 -5.85 24.25 14.92
C LYS A 373 -5.26 25.15 13.83
N TYR A 374 -4.30 24.66 13.07
CA TYR A 374 -3.67 25.41 11.99
C TYR A 374 -4.65 25.72 10.86
N ARG A 375 -5.58 24.81 10.57
CA ARG A 375 -6.67 25.05 9.61
C ARG A 375 -7.52 26.23 10.03
N VAL A 376 -8.03 26.26 11.27
CA VAL A 376 -8.85 27.34 11.80
C VAL A 376 -8.10 28.68 11.77
N ILE A 377 -6.79 28.69 12.05
CA ILE A 377 -5.95 29.89 11.95
C ILE A 377 -5.90 30.38 10.49
N MET A 378 -5.65 29.47 9.53
CA MET A 378 -5.54 29.85 8.12
C MET A 378 -6.88 30.26 7.49
N ASP A 379 -8.00 29.74 7.99
CA ASP A 379 -9.35 30.18 7.57
C ASP A 379 -9.62 31.66 7.97
N SER A 380 -8.95 32.15 9.00
CA SER A 380 -9.02 33.57 9.43
C SER A 380 -8.04 34.49 8.69
N MET A 381 -7.24 33.96 7.75
CA MET A 381 -6.30 34.70 6.91
C MET A 381 -6.96 35.13 5.57
N THR A 382 -6.54 36.24 5.02
CA THR A 382 -6.87 36.61 3.63
C THR A 382 -6.01 35.80 2.66
N GLN A 383 -6.42 35.65 1.39
CA GLN A 383 -5.66 34.95 0.38
C GLN A 383 -4.25 35.53 0.22
N ASN A 384 -4.13 36.86 0.16
CA ASN A 384 -2.82 37.52 0.07
C ASN A 384 -1.89 37.19 1.25
N GLU A 385 -2.44 37.01 2.45
CA GLU A 385 -1.66 36.65 3.64
C GLU A 385 -1.20 35.18 3.61
N LYS A 386 -1.98 34.29 2.98
CA LYS A 386 -1.60 32.92 2.75
C LYS A 386 -0.52 32.80 1.66
N ASP A 387 -0.60 33.63 0.62
CA ASP A 387 0.35 33.60 -0.51
C ASP A 387 1.67 34.34 -0.18
N GLU A 388 1.60 35.40 0.62
CA GLU A 388 2.74 36.19 1.06
C GLU A 388 2.84 36.29 2.59
N PRO A 389 3.27 35.24 3.28
CA PRO A 389 3.34 35.22 4.75
C PRO A 389 4.28 36.26 5.36
N ILE A 390 5.15 36.88 4.58
CA ILE A 390 6.02 37.99 4.99
C ILE A 390 5.20 39.20 5.44
N LEU A 391 3.97 39.36 4.94
CA LEU A 391 3.04 40.43 5.31
C LEU A 391 2.50 40.28 6.75
N LEU A 392 2.65 39.14 7.40
CA LEU A 392 2.12 38.80 8.71
C LEU A 392 2.94 39.45 9.84
N LYS A 393 2.77 40.76 10.03
CA LYS A 393 3.32 41.54 11.16
C LYS A 393 2.38 41.48 12.38
N SER A 394 2.84 42.00 13.51
CA SER A 394 2.16 41.88 14.81
C SER A 394 0.68 42.27 14.80
N SER A 395 0.28 43.32 14.06
CA SER A 395 -1.12 43.74 13.96
C SER A 395 -2.00 42.70 13.26
N ARG A 396 -1.50 42.09 12.18
CA ARG A 396 -2.22 41.07 11.43
C ARG A 396 -2.28 39.77 12.25
N ILE A 397 -1.18 39.37 12.91
CA ILE A 397 -1.14 38.22 13.81
C ILE A 397 -2.22 38.35 14.89
N ARG A 398 -2.34 39.53 15.52
CA ARG A 398 -3.36 39.80 16.54
C ARG A 398 -4.79 39.70 15.99
N ARG A 399 -5.03 40.22 14.78
CA ARG A 399 -6.32 40.11 14.09
C ARG A 399 -6.69 38.66 13.79
N ILE A 400 -5.73 37.88 13.26
CA ILE A 400 -5.92 36.48 12.93
C ILE A 400 -6.17 35.67 14.20
N ALA A 401 -5.39 35.86 15.25
CA ALA A 401 -5.57 35.20 16.54
C ALA A 401 -6.97 35.41 17.11
N ARG A 402 -7.45 36.70 17.08
CA ARG A 402 -8.79 37.04 17.52
C ARG A 402 -9.87 36.39 16.65
N GLY A 403 -9.68 36.36 15.32
CA GLY A 403 -10.65 35.79 14.38
C GLY A 403 -10.76 34.28 14.47
N SER A 404 -9.67 33.61 14.78
CA SER A 404 -9.59 32.14 14.92
C SER A 404 -9.84 31.63 16.36
N GLY A 405 -9.98 32.53 17.33
CA GLY A 405 -10.19 32.15 18.73
C GLY A 405 -8.97 31.47 19.39
N VAL A 406 -7.76 31.75 18.91
CA VAL A 406 -6.50 31.20 19.45
C VAL A 406 -5.57 32.28 19.94
N ASP A 407 -4.48 31.92 20.61
CA ASP A 407 -3.46 32.86 21.07
C ASP A 407 -2.53 33.34 19.94
N GLU A 408 -1.95 34.54 20.06
CA GLU A 408 -0.92 35.02 19.13
C GLU A 408 0.28 34.06 19.04
N LYS A 409 0.53 33.30 20.08
CA LYS A 409 1.58 32.27 20.15
C LYS A 409 1.31 31.16 19.15
N ASP A 410 0.07 30.74 19.00
CA ASP A 410 -0.32 29.66 18.07
C ASP A 410 -0.15 30.09 16.62
N VAL A 411 -0.50 31.34 16.29
CA VAL A 411 -0.25 31.90 14.95
C VAL A 411 1.24 31.99 14.65
N LYS A 412 2.06 32.37 15.61
CA LYS A 412 3.53 32.40 15.47
C LYS A 412 4.12 31.00 15.31
N GLU A 413 3.54 30.01 15.98
CA GLU A 413 3.95 28.60 15.85
C GLU A 413 3.67 28.04 14.47
N LEU A 414 2.48 28.31 13.90
CA LEU A 414 2.15 28.02 12.52
C LEU A 414 3.17 28.62 11.53
N LEU A 415 3.50 29.91 11.70
CA LEU A 415 4.50 30.58 10.85
C LEU A 415 5.91 30.00 11.02
N ALA A 416 6.27 29.62 12.22
CA ALA A 416 7.54 28.92 12.47
C ALA A 416 7.59 27.56 11.80
N GLN A 417 6.49 26.81 11.83
CA GLN A 417 6.36 25.52 11.16
C GLN A 417 6.45 25.69 9.64
N TRP A 418 5.72 26.64 9.06
CA TRP A 418 5.82 26.97 7.64
C TRP A 418 7.25 27.34 7.23
N ASN A 419 7.94 28.19 8.01
CA ASN A 419 9.33 28.55 7.72
C ASN A 419 10.28 27.36 7.77
N ARG A 420 10.09 26.40 8.69
CA ARG A 420 10.88 25.17 8.74
C ARG A 420 10.66 24.32 7.49
N SER A 421 9.40 24.10 7.10
CA SER A 421 9.05 23.36 5.89
C SER A 421 9.65 24.02 4.64
N ARG A 422 9.54 25.34 4.52
CA ARG A 422 10.12 26.10 3.40
C ARG A 422 11.66 25.99 3.33
N LYS A 423 12.36 26.06 4.48
CA LYS A 423 13.82 25.89 4.53
C LYS A 423 14.23 24.48 4.11
N MET A 424 13.51 23.46 4.57
CA MET A 424 13.75 22.07 4.22
C MET A 424 13.61 21.84 2.72
N MET A 425 12.54 22.35 2.10
CA MET A 425 12.30 22.24 0.66
C MET A 425 13.34 23.01 -0.17
N ARG A 426 13.79 24.18 0.28
CA ARG A 426 14.90 24.89 -0.39
C ARG A 426 16.22 24.14 -0.31
N GLY A 427 16.51 23.45 0.79
CA GLY A 427 17.67 22.57 0.93
C GLY A 427 17.63 21.42 -0.09
N MET A 428 16.46 20.86 -0.34
CA MET A 428 16.26 19.80 -1.33
C MET A 428 16.43 20.28 -2.77
N LYS A 429 16.10 21.55 -3.08
CA LYS A 429 16.31 22.15 -4.41
C LYS A 429 17.78 22.19 -4.83
N GLY A 430 18.72 22.32 -3.90
CA GLY A 430 20.18 22.33 -4.14
C GLY A 430 20.77 20.95 -4.44
N ASP A 431 20.05 19.87 -4.14
CA ASP A 431 20.55 18.50 -4.32
C ASP A 431 20.24 17.99 -5.74
N ARG A 432 21.28 18.01 -6.60
CA ARG A 432 21.21 17.47 -7.98
C ARG A 432 20.78 16.00 -8.02
N SER A 433 21.05 15.25 -6.96
CA SER A 433 20.68 13.82 -6.87
C SER A 433 19.17 13.65 -6.67
N PHE A 434 18.55 14.54 -5.90
CA PHE A 434 17.10 14.55 -5.67
C PHE A 434 16.32 14.91 -6.94
N ARG A 435 16.79 15.94 -7.70
CA ARG A 435 16.17 16.32 -9.00
C ARG A 435 16.22 15.19 -10.02
N ARG A 436 17.34 14.47 -10.13
CA ARG A 436 17.47 13.32 -11.02
C ARG A 436 16.55 12.16 -10.62
N LYS A 437 16.43 11.88 -9.33
CA LYS A 437 15.52 10.84 -8.83
C LYS A 437 14.06 11.17 -9.11
N MET A 438 13.65 12.42 -8.87
CA MET A 438 12.28 12.86 -9.17
C MET A 438 11.97 12.80 -10.68
N LYS A 439 12.88 13.22 -11.54
CA LYS A 439 12.70 13.15 -12.99
C LYS A 439 12.59 11.70 -13.49
N SER A 440 13.36 10.76 -12.93
CA SER A 440 13.27 9.33 -13.27
C SER A 440 12.05 8.61 -12.69
N MET A 441 11.40 9.18 -11.68
CA MET A 441 10.18 8.63 -11.05
C MET A 441 8.89 9.13 -11.71
N MET A 442 8.95 10.23 -12.45
CA MET A 442 7.76 10.86 -13.04
C MET A 442 7.53 10.48 -14.49
N ASP A 443 8.24 9.54 -15.08
CA ASP A 443 8.09 9.04 -16.46
C ASP A 443 7.22 9.96 -17.37
N VAL A 444 7.60 11.23 -17.42
CA VAL A 444 6.92 12.26 -18.20
C VAL A 444 7.92 12.68 -19.27
N ASP A 445 7.78 12.06 -20.43
CA ASP A 445 8.58 12.33 -21.61
C ASP A 445 8.33 13.72 -22.26
N ASP A 446 7.56 14.62 -21.61
CA ASP A 446 7.25 15.94 -22.13
C ASP A 446 7.20 17.03 -21.06
N ILE A 447 8.33 17.33 -20.42
CA ILE A 447 8.53 18.64 -19.80
C ILE A 447 9.89 19.18 -20.22
N ASP A 448 9.91 19.86 -21.34
CA ASP A 448 10.98 20.79 -21.73
C ASP A 448 11.04 21.90 -20.67
N LEU A 449 12.01 21.82 -19.78
CA LEU A 449 12.37 22.91 -18.89
C LEU A 449 13.37 23.80 -19.62
N ASP A 450 12.86 24.60 -20.54
CA ASP A 450 13.59 25.76 -21.06
C ASP A 450 13.77 26.75 -19.91
N MET A 451 14.99 26.93 -19.49
CA MET A 451 15.41 27.80 -18.39
C MET A 451 16.34 28.87 -18.97
N GLY A 452 15.75 30.03 -19.16
CA GLY A 452 16.50 31.27 -19.15
C GLY A 452 16.95 31.64 -17.72
#